data_f436e4839b4fa5f2076ece00f3c55221
#
_entry.id   f436e4839b4fa5f2076ece00f3c55221
#
_cell.length_a   1.000
_cell.length_b   1.000
_cell.length_c   1.000
_cell.angle_alpha   90.00
_cell.angle_beta   90.00
_cell.angle_gamma   90.00
#
_symmetry.space_group_name_H-M   'P 1'
#
loop_
_entity.id
_entity.type
_entity.pdbx_description
1 polymer ?
#
loop_
_entity_poly.entity_id
_entity_poly.type
_entity_poly.pdbx_seq_one_letter_code
_entity_poly.pdbx_strand_id
1 'polypeptide(L)'
;VLVLGYTCVNIPYGTLCGTLTQNIEERAKINTSRSVCAMIAINIINIITLPLISAFGGDNAARGYLLVTVLYGGIFTLCHWFCFAKTKEVVQPPEREKVSLKKQLDAALQNKPYLIALAGQFLFGVTLYGRNADLLYYFKYVEGNENLFTIYSMILIVPSILGAAAFP
;
A
#
# COMPACT_ATOMS: atom_id res chain seq x y z
N VAL A 1 14.12 5.36 -9.36
CA VAL A 1 14.10 3.91 -9.59
C VAL A 1 13.05 3.23 -8.69
N LEU A 2 13.02 3.50 -7.37
CA LEU A 2 12.15 2.83 -6.41
C LEU A 2 10.65 3.06 -6.71
N VAL A 3 10.26 4.30 -7.03
CA VAL A 3 8.88 4.65 -7.38
C VAL A 3 8.42 3.94 -8.65
N LEU A 4 9.27 3.87 -9.67
CA LEU A 4 8.96 3.17 -10.91
C LEU A 4 8.75 1.67 -10.66
N GLY A 5 9.64 1.03 -9.90
CA GLY A 5 9.49 -0.38 -9.52
C GLY A 5 8.20 -0.65 -8.76
N TYR A 6 7.88 0.20 -7.77
CA TYR A 6 6.62 0.11 -7.03
C TYR A 6 5.41 0.23 -7.94
N THR A 7 5.40 1.20 -8.86
CA THR A 7 4.29 1.42 -9.79
C THR A 7 4.09 0.23 -10.73
N CYS A 8 5.18 -0.33 -11.28
CA CYS A 8 5.13 -1.50 -12.16
C CYS A 8 4.51 -2.73 -11.50
N VAL A 9 4.68 -2.90 -10.19
CA VAL A 9 4.09 -4.03 -9.45
C VAL A 9 2.67 -3.71 -8.97
N ASN A 10 2.44 -2.49 -8.48
CA ASN A 10 1.18 -2.13 -7.83
C ASN A 10 0.02 -1.97 -8.81
N ILE A 11 0.27 -1.46 -10.04
CA ILE A 11 -0.79 -1.29 -11.04
C ILE A 11 -1.38 -2.65 -11.47
N PRO A 12 -0.59 -3.65 -11.93
CA PRO A 12 -1.14 -4.96 -12.28
C PRO A 12 -1.84 -5.65 -11.09
N TYR A 13 -1.26 -5.56 -9.89
CA TYR A 13 -1.86 -6.12 -8.69
C TYR A 13 -3.20 -5.44 -8.34
N GLY A 14 -3.31 -4.12 -8.52
CA GLY A 14 -4.56 -3.39 -8.31
C GLY A 14 -5.66 -3.77 -9.30
N THR A 15 -5.31 -4.02 -10.57
CA THR A 15 -6.26 -4.42 -11.62
C THR A 15 -6.72 -5.87 -11.47
N LEU A 16 -5.94 -6.73 -10.83
CA LEU A 16 -6.24 -8.15 -10.64
C LEU A 16 -7.59 -8.37 -9.97
N CYS A 17 -7.97 -7.53 -9.01
CA CYS A 17 -9.27 -7.62 -8.35
C CYS A 17 -10.46 -7.50 -9.34
N GLY A 18 -10.27 -6.74 -10.43
CA GLY A 18 -11.27 -6.59 -11.48
C GLY A 18 -11.41 -7.81 -12.40
N THR A 19 -10.34 -8.62 -12.52
CA THR A 19 -10.30 -9.79 -13.39
C THR A 19 -10.64 -11.10 -12.67
N LEU A 20 -10.68 -11.09 -11.34
CA LEU A 20 -10.99 -12.28 -10.54
C LEU A 20 -12.48 -12.62 -10.50
N THR A 21 -13.36 -11.61 -10.49
CA THR A 21 -14.81 -11.83 -10.46
C THR A 21 -15.59 -10.70 -11.12
N GLN A 22 -16.76 -11.04 -11.69
CA GLN A 22 -17.71 -10.06 -12.21
C GLN A 22 -18.70 -9.55 -11.16
N ASN A 23 -18.80 -10.25 -10.03
CA ASN A 23 -19.73 -9.88 -8.96
C ASN A 23 -19.21 -8.70 -8.14
N ILE A 24 -20.01 -7.64 -8.05
CA ILE A 24 -19.66 -6.39 -7.34
C ILE A 24 -19.45 -6.65 -5.84
N GLU A 25 -20.28 -7.50 -5.22
CA GLU A 25 -20.17 -7.82 -3.79
C GLU A 25 -18.88 -8.59 -3.48
N GLU A 26 -18.52 -9.55 -4.34
CA GLU A 26 -17.27 -10.29 -4.19
C GLU A 26 -16.05 -9.38 -4.37
N ARG A 27 -16.09 -8.43 -5.31
CA ARG A 27 -15.05 -7.42 -5.47
C ARG A 27 -14.89 -6.56 -4.23
N ALA A 28 -15.99 -6.15 -3.61
CA ALA A 28 -15.96 -5.40 -2.37
C ALA A 28 -15.30 -6.22 -1.25
N LYS A 29 -15.70 -7.48 -1.07
CA LYS A 29 -15.11 -8.40 -0.07
C LYS A 29 -13.61 -8.61 -0.30
N ILE A 30 -13.17 -8.83 -1.54
CA ILE A 30 -11.75 -9.00 -1.88
C ILE A 30 -10.96 -7.73 -1.56
N ASN A 31 -11.49 -6.55 -1.91
CA ASN A 31 -10.83 -5.28 -1.63
C ASN A 31 -10.74 -4.99 -0.13
N THR A 32 -11.80 -5.26 0.62
CA THR A 32 -11.80 -5.10 2.08
C THR A 32 -10.80 -6.05 2.74
N SER A 33 -10.80 -7.33 2.36
CA SER A 33 -9.83 -8.32 2.86
C SER A 33 -8.40 -7.88 2.55
N ARG A 34 -8.12 -7.42 1.34
CA ARG A 34 -6.81 -6.89 0.94
C ARG A 34 -6.40 -5.70 1.80
N SER A 35 -7.30 -4.77 2.06
CA SER A 35 -7.03 -3.58 2.87
C SER A 35 -6.73 -3.94 4.32
N VAL A 36 -7.50 -4.84 4.91
CA VAL A 36 -7.28 -5.33 6.28
C VAL A 36 -5.93 -6.05 6.39
N CYS A 37 -5.63 -6.96 5.46
CA CYS A 37 -4.34 -7.65 5.44
C CYS A 37 -3.16 -6.68 5.27
N ALA A 38 -3.30 -5.66 4.42
CA ALA A 38 -2.28 -4.65 4.24
C ALA A 38 -2.05 -3.83 5.51
N MET A 39 -3.11 -3.43 6.21
CA MET A 39 -3.00 -2.72 7.49
C MET A 39 -2.29 -3.56 8.55
N ILE A 40 -2.66 -4.84 8.68
CA ILE A 40 -2.00 -5.77 9.61
C ILE A 40 -0.52 -5.92 9.26
N ALA A 41 -0.19 -6.13 7.99
CA ALA A 41 1.19 -6.30 7.53
C ALA A 41 2.04 -5.05 7.78
N ILE A 42 1.52 -3.84 7.50
CA ILE A 42 2.21 -2.58 7.75
C ILE A 42 2.55 -2.43 9.24
N ASN A 43 1.59 -2.75 10.13
CA ASN A 43 1.80 -2.67 11.56
C ASN A 43 2.83 -3.68 12.07
N ILE A 44 2.77 -4.92 11.60
CA ILE A 44 3.76 -5.96 11.91
C ILE A 44 5.16 -5.50 11.49
N ILE A 45 5.31 -5.01 10.26
CA ILE A 45 6.58 -4.51 9.74
C ILE A 45 7.10 -3.36 10.59
N ASN A 46 6.26 -2.38 10.94
CA ASN A 46 6.67 -1.24 11.78
C ASN A 46 7.19 -1.67 13.15
N ILE A 47 6.56 -2.66 13.78
CA ILE A 47 6.97 -3.16 15.09
C ILE A 47 8.28 -3.96 15.01
N ILE A 48 8.42 -4.79 13.98
CA ILE A 48 9.52 -5.77 13.89
C ILE A 48 10.79 -5.15 13.27
N THR A 49 10.66 -4.11 12.44
CA THR A 49 11.79 -3.58 11.66
C THR A 49 12.94 -3.09 12.53
N LEU A 50 12.67 -2.27 13.56
CA LEU A 50 13.73 -1.75 14.44
C LEU A 50 14.44 -2.84 15.24
N PRO A 51 13.74 -3.77 15.91
CA PRO A 51 14.40 -4.91 16.56
C PRO A 51 15.23 -5.75 15.58
N LEU A 52 14.74 -5.95 14.35
CA LEU A 52 15.45 -6.74 13.35
C LEU A 52 16.75 -6.05 12.88
N ILE A 53 16.70 -4.73 12.70
CA ILE A 53 17.88 -3.92 12.34
C ILE A 53 18.95 -4.02 13.43
N SER A 54 18.58 -3.91 14.68
CA SER A 54 19.51 -4.03 15.81
C SER A 54 20.07 -5.45 15.92
N ALA A 55 19.26 -6.48 15.72
CA ALA A 55 19.69 -7.88 15.78
C ALA A 55 20.67 -8.25 14.65
N PHE A 56 20.43 -7.79 13.43
CA PHE A 56 21.30 -8.10 12.29
C PHE A 56 22.46 -7.13 12.10
N GLY A 57 22.33 -5.90 12.58
CA GLY A 57 23.34 -4.85 12.43
C GLY A 57 24.43 -4.89 13.49
N GLY A 58 24.11 -5.31 14.72
CA GLY A 58 25.03 -5.17 15.85
C GLY A 58 25.49 -3.71 15.98
N ASP A 59 26.79 -3.49 15.95
CA ASP A 59 27.39 -2.15 16.03
C ASP A 59 27.31 -1.35 14.71
N ASN A 60 26.91 -1.98 13.60
CA ASN A 60 26.83 -1.33 12.29
C ASN A 60 25.37 -1.26 11.78
N ALA A 61 24.70 -0.13 12.08
CA ALA A 61 23.31 0.10 11.65
C ALA A 61 23.12 -0.01 10.14
N ALA A 62 24.06 0.45 9.31
CA ALA A 62 23.96 0.38 7.86
C ALA A 62 23.87 -1.06 7.35
N ARG A 63 24.63 -1.97 7.96
CA ARG A 63 24.56 -3.42 7.66
C ARG A 63 23.21 -4.00 8.08
N GLY A 64 22.68 -3.60 9.22
CA GLY A 64 21.35 -4.00 9.70
C GLY A 64 20.24 -3.60 8.70
N TYR A 65 20.24 -2.35 8.26
CA TYR A 65 19.30 -1.87 7.25
C TYR A 65 19.40 -2.65 5.93
N LEU A 66 20.60 -2.92 5.46
CA LEU A 66 20.81 -3.65 4.22
C LEU A 66 20.25 -5.09 4.32
N LEU A 67 20.57 -5.80 5.40
CA LEU A 67 20.11 -7.19 5.58
C LEU A 67 18.59 -7.27 5.72
N VAL A 68 17.96 -6.36 6.48
CA VAL A 68 16.51 -6.30 6.63
C VAL A 68 15.83 -5.95 5.31
N THR A 69 16.40 -5.05 4.51
CA THR A 69 15.87 -4.70 3.19
C THR A 69 15.92 -5.89 2.23
N VAL A 70 17.03 -6.63 2.21
CA VAL A 70 17.17 -7.85 1.39
C VAL A 70 16.17 -8.92 1.84
N LEU A 71 16.00 -9.11 3.13
CA LEU A 71 15.02 -10.05 3.70
C LEU A 71 13.60 -9.70 3.26
N TYR A 72 13.18 -8.44 3.44
CA TYR A 72 11.85 -7.99 3.03
C TYR A 72 11.65 -8.06 1.53
N GLY A 73 12.68 -7.72 0.73
CA GLY A 73 12.65 -7.85 -0.72
C GLY A 73 12.46 -9.32 -1.16
N GLY A 74 13.13 -10.24 -0.50
CA GLY A 74 12.97 -11.68 -0.74
C GLY A 74 11.55 -12.17 -0.42
N ILE A 75 11.03 -11.83 0.75
CA ILE A 75 9.67 -12.17 1.17
C ILE A 75 8.64 -11.57 0.19
N PHE A 76 8.80 -10.30 -0.17
CA PHE A 76 7.94 -9.61 -1.13
C PHE A 76 7.90 -10.34 -2.48
N THR A 77 9.05 -10.70 -3.02
CA THR A 77 9.17 -11.42 -4.30
C THR A 77 8.49 -12.79 -4.24
N LEU A 78 8.73 -13.55 -3.17
CA LEU A 78 8.11 -14.87 -2.96
C LEU A 78 6.58 -14.77 -2.84
N CYS A 79 6.07 -13.79 -2.10
CA CYS A 79 4.63 -13.56 -1.96
C CYS A 79 3.97 -13.20 -3.30
N HIS A 80 4.62 -12.37 -4.12
CA HIS A 80 4.10 -12.03 -5.45
C HIS A 80 4.15 -13.21 -6.40
N TRP A 81 5.21 -14.00 -6.34
CA TRP A 81 5.32 -15.22 -7.16
C TRP A 81 4.24 -16.26 -6.76
N PHE A 82 4.02 -16.43 -5.47
CA PHE A 82 2.96 -17.30 -4.96
C PHE A 82 1.57 -16.79 -5.39
N CYS A 83 1.32 -15.48 -5.31
CA CYS A 83 0.09 -14.86 -5.78
C CYS A 83 -0.11 -15.14 -7.26
N PHE A 84 0.90 -14.91 -8.10
CA PHE A 84 0.85 -15.19 -9.53
C PHE A 84 0.54 -16.66 -9.83
N ALA A 85 1.19 -17.60 -9.14
CA ALA A 85 1.02 -19.04 -9.37
C ALA A 85 -0.37 -19.57 -8.97
N LYS A 86 -1.02 -18.94 -7.98
CA LYS A 86 -2.32 -19.39 -7.45
C LYS A 86 -3.51 -18.64 -7.99
N THR A 87 -3.31 -17.46 -8.57
CA THR A 87 -4.39 -16.63 -9.09
C THR A 87 -4.68 -16.98 -10.54
N LYS A 88 -5.96 -17.27 -10.84
CA LYS A 88 -6.44 -17.47 -12.21
C LYS A 88 -7.39 -16.33 -12.56
N GLU A 89 -7.14 -15.69 -13.67
CA GLU A 89 -8.06 -14.70 -14.22
C GLU A 89 -9.28 -15.42 -14.80
N VAL A 90 -10.45 -15.09 -14.27
CA VAL A 90 -11.75 -15.66 -14.71
C VAL A 90 -12.41 -14.78 -15.75
N VAL A 91 -12.22 -13.46 -15.62
CA VAL A 91 -12.78 -12.47 -16.54
C VAL A 91 -11.77 -12.18 -17.62
N GLN A 92 -12.03 -12.67 -18.83
CA GLN A 92 -11.21 -12.27 -19.97
C GLN A 92 -11.49 -10.80 -20.31
N PRO A 93 -10.47 -9.97 -20.43
CA PRO A 93 -10.67 -8.59 -20.87
C PRO A 93 -11.26 -8.62 -22.28
N PRO A 94 -12.23 -7.74 -22.60
CA PRO A 94 -12.74 -7.61 -23.95
C PRO A 94 -11.57 -7.37 -24.91
N GLU A 95 -11.68 -7.87 -26.14
CA GLU A 95 -10.65 -7.67 -27.18
C GLU A 95 -10.24 -6.19 -27.20
N ARG A 96 -8.99 -5.93 -26.89
CA ARG A 96 -8.47 -4.57 -26.82
C ARG A 96 -8.38 -4.02 -28.23
N GLU A 97 -9.36 -3.23 -28.65
CA GLU A 97 -9.12 -2.27 -29.71
C GLU A 97 -7.89 -1.44 -29.34
N LYS A 98 -6.93 -1.32 -30.24
CA LYS A 98 -5.73 -0.49 -30.04
C LYS A 98 -6.13 0.98 -30.00
N VAL A 99 -6.69 1.41 -28.86
CA VAL A 99 -7.09 2.80 -28.66
C VAL A 99 -5.83 3.62 -28.37
N SER A 100 -5.60 4.67 -29.17
CA SER A 100 -4.48 5.58 -28.98
C SER A 100 -4.51 6.17 -27.56
N LEU A 101 -3.34 6.33 -26.94
CA LEU A 101 -3.18 6.96 -25.61
C LEU A 101 -3.90 8.31 -25.54
N LYS A 102 -3.87 9.09 -26.63
CA LYS A 102 -4.56 10.37 -26.70
C LYS A 102 -6.07 10.22 -26.52
N LYS A 103 -6.71 9.26 -27.20
CA LYS A 103 -8.14 8.99 -27.04
C LYS A 103 -8.51 8.51 -25.64
N GLN A 104 -7.64 7.72 -25.00
CA GLN A 104 -7.85 7.27 -23.62
C GLN A 104 -7.78 8.46 -22.65
N LEU A 105 -6.83 9.36 -22.85
CA LEU A 105 -6.68 10.56 -22.02
C LEU A 105 -7.86 11.51 -22.19
N ASP A 106 -8.28 11.75 -23.44
CA ASP A 106 -9.45 12.61 -23.74
C ASP A 106 -10.72 12.03 -23.11
N ALA A 107 -10.93 10.73 -23.19
CA ALA A 107 -12.08 10.06 -22.55
C ALA A 107 -12.03 10.18 -21.01
N ALA A 108 -10.85 10.06 -20.40
CA ALA A 108 -10.68 10.24 -18.97
C ALA A 108 -10.96 11.69 -18.53
N LEU A 109 -10.47 12.67 -19.29
CA LEU A 109 -10.67 14.10 -19.00
C LEU A 109 -12.12 14.55 -19.21
N GLN A 110 -12.89 13.90 -20.09
CA GLN A 110 -14.30 14.17 -20.28
C GLN A 110 -15.19 13.53 -19.21
N ASN A 111 -14.68 12.57 -18.46
CA ASN A 111 -15.42 11.87 -17.41
C ASN A 111 -15.38 12.66 -16.09
N LYS A 112 -16.35 13.56 -15.88
CA LYS A 112 -16.45 14.38 -14.67
C LYS A 112 -16.43 13.59 -13.35
N PRO A 113 -17.21 12.49 -13.17
CA PRO A 113 -17.12 11.65 -11.98
C PRO A 113 -15.71 11.12 -11.70
N TYR A 114 -15.00 10.73 -12.76
CA TYR A 114 -13.61 10.25 -12.65
C TYR A 114 -12.67 11.36 -12.17
N LEU A 115 -12.80 12.58 -12.70
CA LEU A 115 -11.98 13.72 -12.29
C LEU A 115 -12.22 14.12 -10.83
N ILE A 116 -13.48 14.08 -10.38
CA ILE A 116 -13.84 14.36 -8.98
C ILE A 116 -13.22 13.30 -8.06
N ALA A 117 -13.33 12.01 -8.42
CA ALA A 117 -12.71 10.93 -7.66
C ALA A 117 -11.18 11.05 -7.62
N LEU A 118 -10.55 11.41 -8.75
CA LEU A 118 -9.12 11.63 -8.84
C LEU A 118 -8.65 12.79 -7.94
N ALA A 119 -9.36 13.91 -7.97
CA ALA A 119 -9.09 15.06 -7.11
C ALA A 119 -9.26 14.72 -5.62
N GLY A 120 -10.31 13.99 -5.27
CA GLY A 120 -10.53 13.50 -3.91
C GLY A 120 -9.40 12.57 -3.44
N GLN A 121 -8.98 11.64 -4.28
CA GLN A 121 -7.88 10.74 -3.98
C GLN A 121 -6.54 11.47 -3.84
N PHE A 122 -6.30 12.48 -4.67
CA PHE A 122 -5.10 13.32 -4.56
C PHE A 122 -5.06 14.09 -3.23
N LEU A 123 -6.15 14.77 -2.88
CA LEU A 123 -6.27 15.52 -1.62
C LEU A 123 -6.14 14.59 -0.40
N PHE A 124 -6.77 13.43 -0.44
CA PHE A 124 -6.64 12.41 0.59
C PHE A 124 -5.18 11.95 0.75
N GLY A 125 -4.48 11.69 -0.36
CA GLY A 125 -3.07 11.31 -0.34
C GLY A 125 -2.18 12.38 0.26
N VAL A 126 -2.34 13.65 -0.15
CA VAL A 126 -1.58 14.78 0.41
C VAL A 126 -1.81 14.89 1.93
N THR A 127 -3.06 14.79 2.37
CA THR A 127 -3.39 14.86 3.80
C THR A 127 -2.80 13.68 4.58
N LEU A 128 -2.91 12.47 4.06
CA LEU A 128 -2.43 11.26 4.76
C LEU A 128 -0.91 11.23 4.89
N TYR A 129 -0.20 11.47 3.79
CA TYR A 129 1.27 11.43 3.78
C TYR A 129 1.88 12.67 4.43
N GLY A 130 1.31 13.85 4.21
CA GLY A 130 1.74 15.08 4.86
C GLY A 130 1.63 14.98 6.38
N ARG A 131 0.48 14.59 6.89
CA ARG A 131 0.27 14.39 8.33
C ARG A 131 1.30 13.45 8.96
N ASN A 132 1.60 12.33 8.32
CA ASN A 132 2.56 11.37 8.87
C ASN A 132 3.99 11.94 8.91
N ALA A 133 4.38 12.73 7.91
CA ALA A 133 5.67 13.41 7.90
C ALA A 133 5.74 14.47 9.00
N ASP A 134 4.73 15.33 9.10
CA ASP A 134 4.67 16.41 10.09
C ASP A 134 4.66 15.87 11.53
N LEU A 135 3.94 14.78 11.80
CA LEU A 135 3.90 14.17 13.12
C LEU A 135 5.26 13.66 13.58
N LEU A 136 6.06 13.06 12.69
CA LEU A 136 7.41 12.61 13.04
C LEU A 136 8.28 13.81 13.45
N TYR A 137 8.21 14.90 12.67
CA TYR A 137 8.96 16.13 12.99
C TYR A 137 8.46 16.77 14.28
N TYR A 138 7.15 16.79 14.55
CA TYR A 138 6.57 17.30 15.77
C TYR A 138 7.12 16.58 17.00
N PHE A 139 7.06 15.25 17.03
CA PHE A 139 7.58 14.46 18.16
C PHE A 139 9.08 14.60 18.32
N LYS A 140 9.83 14.75 17.23
CA LYS A 140 11.27 14.89 17.26
C LYS A 140 11.73 16.27 17.76
N TYR A 141 11.14 17.34 17.25
CA TYR A 141 11.65 18.71 17.46
C TYR A 141 10.85 19.52 18.47
N VAL A 142 9.58 19.23 18.68
CA VAL A 142 8.73 19.93 19.66
C VAL A 142 8.70 19.19 20.99
N GLU A 143 8.41 17.89 20.96
CA GLU A 143 8.36 17.06 22.18
C GLU A 143 9.73 16.52 22.59
N GLY A 144 10.73 16.55 21.72
CA GLY A 144 12.08 16.05 22.01
C GLY A 144 12.17 14.55 22.24
N ASN A 145 11.13 13.79 21.93
CA ASN A 145 11.08 12.35 22.22
C ASN A 145 10.48 11.57 21.04
N GLU A 146 11.36 10.98 20.22
CA GLU A 146 10.97 10.18 19.06
C GLU A 146 10.16 8.92 19.43
N ASN A 147 10.31 8.40 20.68
CA ASN A 147 9.59 7.21 21.13
C ASN A 147 8.08 7.45 21.25
N LEU A 148 7.66 8.69 21.47
CA LEU A 148 6.24 9.05 21.50
C LEU A 148 5.56 8.83 20.15
N PHE A 149 6.27 9.01 19.03
CA PHE A 149 5.75 8.70 17.70
C PHE A 149 5.44 7.20 17.56
N THR A 150 6.29 6.34 18.12
CA THR A 150 6.06 4.89 18.09
C THR A 150 4.85 4.51 18.92
N ILE A 151 4.71 5.07 20.13
CA ILE A 151 3.53 4.83 21.00
C ILE A 151 2.25 5.33 20.33
N TYR A 152 2.27 6.53 19.77
CA TYR A 152 1.16 7.09 19.00
C TYR A 152 0.74 6.17 17.85
N SER A 153 1.71 5.70 17.07
CA SER A 153 1.46 4.79 15.95
C SER A 153 0.84 3.46 16.41
N MET A 154 1.30 2.92 17.53
CA MET A 154 0.72 1.70 18.12
C MET A 154 -0.73 1.90 18.58
N ILE A 155 -1.05 3.03 19.21
CA ILE A 155 -2.41 3.33 19.67
C ILE A 155 -3.37 3.43 18.47
N LEU A 156 -2.92 3.94 17.34
CA LEU A 156 -3.76 4.08 16.13
C LEU A 156 -4.08 2.76 15.43
N ILE A 157 -3.39 1.67 15.76
CA ILE A 157 -3.64 0.35 15.16
C ILE A 157 -5.06 -0.11 15.46
N VAL A 158 -5.49 -0.03 16.72
CA VAL A 158 -6.79 -0.53 17.15
C VAL A 158 -7.96 0.17 16.45
N PRO A 159 -8.06 1.52 16.45
CA PRO A 159 -9.11 2.22 15.71
C PRO A 159 -9.06 1.97 14.20
N SER A 160 -7.87 1.82 13.63
CA SER A 160 -7.72 1.57 12.19
C SER A 160 -8.27 0.19 11.78
N ILE A 161 -8.00 -0.84 12.58
CA ILE A 161 -8.54 -2.19 12.34
C ILE A 161 -10.05 -2.21 12.54
N LEU A 162 -10.54 -1.60 13.61
CA LEU A 162 -11.97 -1.52 13.89
C LEU A 162 -12.73 -0.74 12.81
N GLY A 163 -12.16 0.37 12.34
CA GLY A 163 -12.72 1.16 11.25
C GLY A 163 -12.78 0.37 9.94
N ALA A 164 -11.73 -0.36 9.60
CA ALA A 164 -11.70 -1.19 8.39
C ALA A 164 -12.67 -2.37 8.45
N ALA A 165 -12.90 -2.94 9.65
CA ALA A 165 -13.84 -4.04 9.84
C ALA A 165 -15.32 -3.56 9.87
N ALA A 166 -15.58 -2.32 10.25
CA ALA A 166 -16.92 -1.74 10.33
C ALA A 166 -17.51 -1.35 8.96
N PHE A 167 -16.64 -1.18 7.93
CA PHE A 167 -17.05 -0.84 6.57
C PHE A 167 -16.70 -2.02 5.63
N PRO A 168 -17.63 -2.94 5.40
CA PRO A 168 -17.46 -4.06 4.47
C PRO A 168 -17.46 -3.61 3.01
#